data_984549e46896c40ec5d5cacf5f4a868d
#
_entry.id   984549e46896c40ec5d5cacf5f4a868d
#
_cell.length_a   1.000
_cell.length_b   1.000
_cell.length_c   1.000
_cell.angle_alpha   90.00
_cell.angle_beta   90.00
_cell.angle_gamma   90.00
#
_symmetry.space_group_name_H-M   'P 1'
#
loop_
_entity.id
_entity.type
_entity.pdbx_description
1 polymer ?
#
loop_
_entity_poly.entity_id
_entity_poly.type
_entity_poly.pdbx_seq_one_letter_code
_entity_poly.pdbx_strand_id
1 'polypeptide(L)'
;LERQIRIEGEVKLVSSETSDLYFHSRPRESQIGAWASNQSEYILTRDELEEKTRFYDKQFQNKTVDRPPHWGGWALHANYYEFWQGRKSRLHDRITYSFTKNSWQINRLAP
;
A
#
# COMPACT_ATOMS: atom_id res chain seq x y z
N LEU A 1 15.36 -15.47 4.02
CA LEU A 1 15.00 -15.10 5.38
C LEU A 1 13.62 -15.69 5.70
N GLU A 2 13.54 -16.64 6.63
CA GLU A 2 12.28 -17.25 7.08
C GLU A 2 11.64 -16.36 8.15
N ARG A 3 11.07 -15.22 7.70
CA ARG A 3 10.43 -14.23 8.59
C ARG A 3 9.08 -13.81 8.04
N GLN A 4 8.14 -13.58 8.95
CA GLN A 4 6.82 -13.05 8.65
C GLN A 4 6.46 -11.99 9.69
N ILE A 5 5.78 -10.94 9.24
CA ILE A 5 5.18 -9.95 10.13
C ILE A 5 3.68 -9.93 9.86
N ARG A 6 2.89 -10.06 10.91
CA ARG A 6 1.44 -9.87 10.89
C ARG A 6 1.10 -8.59 11.63
N ILE A 7 0.25 -7.76 11.04
CA ILE A 7 -0.19 -6.49 11.62
C ILE A 7 -1.70 -6.44 11.57
N GLU A 8 -2.34 -6.09 12.68
CA GLU A 8 -3.79 -5.89 12.77
C GLU A 8 -4.09 -4.51 13.34
N GLY A 9 -5.22 -3.94 12.95
CA GLY A 9 -5.63 -2.62 13.40
C GLY A 9 -6.78 -2.06 12.62
N GLU A 10 -7.10 -0.80 12.90
CA GLU A 10 -8.13 -0.05 12.21
C GLU A 10 -7.57 0.61 10.95
N VAL A 11 -8.28 0.47 9.84
CA VAL A 11 -7.91 1.07 8.55
C VAL A 11 -8.77 2.28 8.30
N LYS A 12 -8.14 3.42 7.99
CA LYS A 12 -8.80 4.68 7.64
C LYS A 12 -8.26 5.25 6.34
N LEU A 13 -9.11 5.92 5.58
CA LEU A 13 -8.64 6.71 4.43
C LEU A 13 -7.72 7.83 4.91
N VAL A 14 -6.62 8.05 4.22
CA VAL A 14 -5.79 9.24 4.44
C VAL A 14 -6.49 10.47 3.85
N SER A 15 -6.10 11.67 4.31
CA SER A 15 -6.65 12.91 3.78
C SER A 15 -6.32 13.12 2.29
N SER A 16 -7.11 13.96 1.61
CA SER A 16 -6.84 14.36 0.24
C SER A 16 -5.45 15.00 0.10
N GLU A 17 -5.08 15.87 1.05
CA GLU A 17 -3.78 16.55 1.06
C GLU A 17 -2.62 15.54 1.15
N THR A 18 -2.74 14.52 2.02
CA THR A 18 -1.74 13.46 2.13
C THR A 18 -1.63 12.66 0.83
N SER A 19 -2.77 12.35 0.22
CA SER A 19 -2.83 11.64 -1.06
C SER A 19 -2.21 12.46 -2.19
N ASP A 20 -2.50 13.77 -2.25
CA ASP A 20 -1.97 14.68 -3.26
C ASP A 20 -0.45 14.84 -3.12
N LEU A 21 0.06 15.04 -1.90
CA LEU A 21 1.51 15.14 -1.63
C LEU A 21 2.25 13.89 -2.09
N TYR A 22 1.72 12.70 -1.75
CA TYR A 22 2.34 11.45 -2.17
C TYR A 22 2.21 11.24 -3.68
N PHE A 23 1.05 11.54 -4.28
CA PHE A 23 0.86 11.42 -5.73
C PHE A 23 1.87 12.26 -6.51
N HIS A 24 2.06 13.52 -6.13
CA HIS A 24 3.00 14.42 -6.81
C HIS A 24 4.47 14.11 -6.53
N SER A 25 4.79 13.38 -5.47
CA SER A 25 6.17 12.88 -5.23
C SER A 25 6.58 11.74 -6.16
N ARG A 26 5.63 11.09 -6.84
CA ARG A 26 5.88 9.98 -7.75
C ARG A 26 6.45 10.47 -9.09
N PRO A 27 7.26 9.68 -9.79
CA PRO A 27 7.66 9.99 -11.16
C PRO A 27 6.44 10.25 -12.07
N ARG A 28 6.58 11.19 -13.01
CA ARG A 28 5.50 11.55 -13.95
C ARG A 28 4.88 10.35 -14.65
N GLU A 29 5.68 9.40 -15.11
CA GLU A 29 5.20 8.19 -15.76
C GLU A 29 4.25 7.38 -14.85
N SER A 30 4.55 7.32 -13.54
CA SER A 30 3.69 6.66 -12.55
C SER A 30 2.40 7.44 -12.30
N GLN A 31 2.44 8.77 -12.39
CA GLN A 31 1.25 9.62 -12.30
C GLN A 31 0.33 9.40 -13.51
N ILE A 32 0.89 9.36 -14.72
CA ILE A 32 0.16 9.05 -15.96
C ILE A 32 -0.41 7.62 -15.90
N GLY A 33 0.36 6.64 -15.43
CA GLY A 33 -0.10 5.28 -15.26
C GLY A 33 -1.32 5.14 -14.34
N ALA A 34 -1.44 6.00 -13.32
CA ALA A 34 -2.60 6.01 -12.43
C ALA A 34 -3.91 6.45 -13.13
N TRP A 35 -3.82 7.27 -14.18
CA TRP A 35 -4.94 7.64 -15.04
C TRP A 35 -5.25 6.57 -16.09
N ALA A 36 -4.22 5.93 -16.63
CA ALA A 36 -4.35 4.96 -17.71
C ALA A 36 -4.87 3.60 -17.24
N SER A 37 -4.61 3.22 -15.99
CA SER A 37 -4.90 1.90 -15.45
C SER A 37 -6.00 1.94 -14.40
N ASN A 38 -7.13 1.32 -14.70
CA ASN A 38 -8.14 0.96 -13.70
C ASN A 38 -7.68 -0.34 -13.03
N GLN A 39 -7.06 -0.22 -11.87
CA GLN A 39 -6.45 -1.34 -11.17
C GLN A 39 -7.43 -2.52 -11.00
N SER A 40 -6.99 -3.73 -11.36
CA SER A 40 -7.73 -5.00 -11.24
C SER A 40 -8.93 -5.15 -12.18
N GLU A 41 -9.18 -4.24 -13.10
CA GLU A 41 -10.13 -4.44 -14.18
C GLU A 41 -9.54 -5.31 -15.30
N TYR A 42 -10.42 -6.05 -15.99
CA TYR A 42 -10.01 -6.82 -17.16
C TYR A 42 -9.73 -5.89 -18.34
N ILE A 43 -8.63 -6.13 -19.01
CA ILE A 43 -8.29 -5.49 -20.29
C ILE A 43 -8.12 -6.59 -21.36
N LEU A 44 -8.45 -6.29 -22.60
CA LEU A 44 -8.36 -7.28 -23.68
C LEU A 44 -6.92 -7.50 -24.13
N THR A 45 -6.15 -6.42 -24.24
CA THR A 45 -4.78 -6.47 -24.73
C THR A 45 -3.88 -5.49 -23.96
N ARG A 46 -2.57 -5.71 -24.05
CA ARG A 46 -1.58 -4.75 -23.55
C ARG A 46 -1.63 -3.43 -24.32
N ASP A 47 -1.93 -3.48 -25.61
CA ASP A 47 -2.00 -2.30 -26.49
C ASP A 47 -3.05 -1.30 -26.00
N GLU A 48 -4.18 -1.77 -25.48
CA GLU A 48 -5.21 -0.92 -24.87
C GLU A 48 -4.65 -0.06 -23.73
N LEU A 49 -3.82 -0.66 -22.86
CA LEU A 49 -3.17 0.06 -21.75
C LEU A 49 -2.15 1.08 -22.28
N GLU A 50 -1.40 0.72 -23.30
CA GLU A 50 -0.39 1.60 -23.91
C GLU A 50 -1.04 2.78 -24.63
N GLU A 51 -2.19 2.56 -25.29
CA GLU A 51 -2.97 3.63 -25.91
C GLU A 51 -3.52 4.61 -24.88
N LYS A 52 -4.10 4.11 -23.78
CA LYS A 52 -4.56 4.94 -22.66
C LYS A 52 -3.41 5.75 -22.06
N THR A 53 -2.24 5.12 -21.91
CA THR A 53 -1.05 5.81 -21.38
C THR A 53 -0.62 6.95 -22.30
N ARG A 54 -0.55 6.72 -23.63
CA ARG A 54 -0.24 7.77 -24.62
C ARG A 54 -1.27 8.89 -24.62
N PHE A 55 -2.56 8.53 -24.50
CA PHE A 55 -3.65 9.51 -24.43
C PHE A 55 -3.49 10.46 -23.22
N TYR A 56 -3.29 9.92 -22.02
CA TYR A 56 -3.14 10.75 -20.81
C TYR A 56 -1.82 11.52 -20.78
N ASP A 57 -0.73 10.95 -21.29
CA ASP A 57 0.53 11.68 -21.40
C ASP A 57 0.40 12.91 -22.30
N LYS A 58 -0.29 12.78 -23.44
CA LYS A 58 -0.62 13.90 -24.32
C LYS A 58 -1.56 14.91 -23.67
N GLN A 59 -2.58 14.45 -22.94
CA GLN A 59 -3.54 15.32 -22.24
C GLN A 59 -2.87 16.20 -21.19
N PHE A 60 -1.89 15.67 -20.47
CA PHE A 60 -1.13 16.38 -19.45
C PHE A 60 0.18 16.96 -19.97
N GLN A 61 0.40 17.02 -21.28
CA GLN A 61 1.62 17.58 -21.85
C GLN A 61 1.81 19.03 -21.40
N ASN A 62 2.99 19.36 -20.87
CA ASN A 62 3.33 20.67 -20.33
C ASN A 62 2.43 21.15 -19.17
N LYS A 63 1.77 20.22 -18.48
CA LYS A 63 0.92 20.50 -17.31
C LYS A 63 1.32 19.62 -16.14
N THR A 64 0.96 20.06 -14.93
CA THR A 64 0.94 19.18 -13.76
C THR A 64 -0.09 18.09 -13.96
N VAL A 65 0.23 16.87 -13.57
CA VAL A 65 -0.71 15.75 -13.59
C VAL A 65 -1.49 15.78 -12.29
N ASP A 66 -2.77 16.10 -12.34
CA ASP A 66 -3.65 16.04 -11.18
C ASP A 66 -3.85 14.59 -10.73
N ARG A 67 -4.08 14.39 -9.45
CA ARG A 67 -4.40 13.06 -8.91
C ARG A 67 -5.79 12.60 -9.38
N PRO A 68 -5.94 11.39 -9.95
CA PRO A 68 -7.26 10.88 -10.32
C PRO A 68 -8.17 10.73 -9.07
N PRO A 69 -9.49 10.96 -9.19
CA PRO A 69 -10.40 10.90 -8.04
C PRO A 69 -10.44 9.54 -7.32
N HIS A 70 -10.19 8.46 -8.05
CA HIS A 70 -10.17 7.09 -7.51
C HIS A 70 -8.86 6.71 -6.84
N TRP A 71 -7.82 7.55 -6.95
CA TRP A 71 -6.50 7.28 -6.40
C TRP A 71 -6.34 7.91 -5.01
N GLY A 72 -5.90 7.12 -4.05
CA GLY A 72 -5.69 7.57 -2.68
C GLY A 72 -4.96 6.52 -1.87
N GLY A 73 -4.93 6.71 -0.55
CA GLY A 73 -4.24 5.82 0.37
C GLY A 73 -5.07 5.48 1.60
N TRP A 74 -4.62 4.42 2.28
CA TRP A 74 -5.17 3.96 3.53
C TRP A 74 -4.08 3.97 4.59
N ALA A 75 -4.41 4.42 5.80
CA ALA A 75 -3.55 4.32 6.97
C ALA A 75 -4.05 3.20 7.88
N LEU A 76 -3.16 2.27 8.21
CA LEU A 76 -3.42 1.23 9.21
C LEU A 76 -2.96 1.73 10.58
N HIS A 77 -3.90 1.96 11.49
CA HIS A 77 -3.65 2.23 12.90
C HIS A 77 -3.51 0.91 13.64
N ALA A 78 -2.29 0.42 13.72
CA ALA A 78 -2.01 -0.89 14.28
C ALA A 78 -2.23 -0.93 15.80
N ASN A 79 -2.88 -1.99 16.27
CA ASN A 79 -3.03 -2.33 17.69
C ASN A 79 -2.45 -3.70 18.04
N TYR A 80 -1.98 -4.44 17.03
CA TYR A 80 -1.34 -5.74 17.20
C TYR A 80 -0.25 -5.95 16.16
N TYR A 81 0.89 -6.51 16.59
CA TYR A 81 1.95 -7.02 15.74
C TYR A 81 2.33 -8.44 16.20
N GLU A 82 2.62 -9.31 15.24
CA GLU A 82 3.30 -10.58 15.49
C GLU A 82 4.52 -10.66 14.57
N PHE A 83 5.68 -10.87 15.17
CA PHE A 83 6.95 -11.12 14.48
C PHE A 83 7.27 -12.61 14.60
N TRP A 84 7.22 -13.28 13.45
CA TRP A 84 7.51 -14.70 13.34
C TRP A 84 8.90 -14.91 12.71
N GLN A 85 9.70 -15.81 13.30
CA GLN A 85 10.99 -16.22 12.78
C GLN A 85 11.05 -17.75 12.71
N GLY A 86 11.37 -18.29 11.51
CA GLY A 86 11.61 -19.72 11.31
C GLY A 86 12.80 -20.24 12.13
N ARG A 87 12.60 -21.38 12.77
CA ARG A 87 13.62 -22.11 13.54
C ARG A 87 13.55 -23.59 13.22
N LYS A 88 14.64 -24.33 13.51
CA LYS A 88 14.72 -25.80 13.38
C LYS A 88 13.64 -26.48 14.21
N SER A 89 13.25 -27.66 13.77
CA SER A 89 12.27 -28.54 14.47
C SER A 89 10.91 -27.89 14.72
N ARG A 90 10.51 -26.92 13.87
CA ARG A 90 9.27 -26.15 13.99
C ARG A 90 9.12 -25.34 15.29
N LEU A 91 10.20 -25.19 16.06
CA LEU A 91 10.21 -24.39 17.29
C LEU A 91 10.45 -22.90 16.96
N HIS A 92 9.50 -22.33 16.23
CA HIS A 92 9.58 -20.98 15.70
C HIS A 92 9.47 -19.92 16.81
N ASP A 93 10.20 -18.81 16.67
CA ASP A 93 9.99 -17.66 17.55
C ASP A 93 8.75 -16.87 17.08
N ARG A 94 7.87 -16.54 18.02
CA ARG A 94 6.68 -15.75 17.79
C ARG A 94 6.57 -14.69 18.89
N ILE A 95 6.92 -13.45 18.56
CA ILE A 95 6.84 -12.31 19.48
C ILE A 95 5.66 -11.43 19.08
N THR A 96 4.79 -11.14 20.03
CA THR A 96 3.61 -10.31 19.82
C THR A 96 3.70 -9.00 20.59
N TYR A 97 3.14 -7.97 20.01
CA TYR A 97 2.90 -6.69 20.63
C TYR A 97 1.39 -6.41 20.53
N SER A 98 0.73 -6.24 21.66
CA SER A 98 -0.70 -5.91 21.72
C SER A 98 -0.88 -4.58 22.44
N PHE A 99 -1.59 -3.62 21.81
CA PHE A 99 -1.88 -2.34 22.43
C PHE A 99 -3.14 -2.44 23.28
N THR A 100 -2.97 -2.43 24.63
CA THR A 100 -4.08 -2.52 25.58
C THR A 100 -3.87 -1.52 26.72
N LYS A 101 -4.93 -0.91 27.21
CA LYS A 101 -4.89 0.05 28.33
C LYS A 101 -3.84 1.17 28.11
N ASN A 102 -3.79 1.73 26.90
CA ASN A 102 -2.85 2.78 26.48
C ASN A 102 -1.36 2.40 26.58
N SER A 103 -1.01 1.11 26.54
CA SER A 103 0.37 0.64 26.52
C SER A 103 0.54 -0.60 25.66
N TRP A 104 1.75 -0.82 25.18
CA TRP A 104 2.12 -2.02 24.45
C TRP A 104 2.52 -3.13 25.41
N GLN A 105 1.85 -4.28 25.29
CA GLN A 105 2.19 -5.51 26.00
C GLN A 105 2.96 -6.42 25.05
N ILE A 106 4.10 -6.92 25.52
CA ILE A 106 4.98 -7.80 24.73
C ILE A 106 4.86 -9.22 25.28
N ASN A 107 4.55 -10.17 24.42
CA ASN A 107 4.41 -11.57 24.79
C ASN A 107 5.11 -12.48 23.76
N ARG A 108 5.33 -13.72 24.16
CA ARG A 108 5.80 -14.79 23.27
C ARG A 108 4.68 -15.84 23.13
N LEU A 109 4.38 -16.21 21.89
CA LEU A 109 3.50 -17.33 21.60
C LEU A 109 4.29 -18.62 21.39
N ALA A 110 3.70 -19.73 21.78
CA ALA A 110 4.22 -21.04 21.38
C ALA A 110 4.10 -21.20 19.86
N PRO A 111 5.04 -21.91 19.22
CA PRO A 111 5.00 -22.19 17.78
C PRO A 111 3.85 -23.11 17.39
#